data_40ef987c11475a34771915a18def28a4
#
_entry.id   40ef987c11475a34771915a18def28a4
#
_cell.length_a   1.000
_cell.length_b   1.000
_cell.length_c   1.000
_cell.angle_alpha   90.00
_cell.angle_beta   90.00
_cell.angle_gamma   90.00
#
_symmetry.space_group_name_H-M   'P 1'
#
loop_
_entity.id
_entity.type
_entity.pdbx_description
1 polymer ?
#
loop_
_entity_poly.entity_id
_entity_poly.type
_entity_poly.pdbx_seq_one_letter_code
_entity_poly.pdbx_strand_id
1 'polypeptide(L)'
;MAATPTIGGVEEFELGTRLLKIGVLKERADRESRVAMTPDSAQALQKLGYDCVIETGAGKAAGFSDETYRAAGVTVVDTADALVAASDVIAKVRPPESAEVEKLGPGKTLISFFYPAQNSALVEKAKAKGANVIAMDMVPRISRAQKMDALSSMANIAGYRAVIEAGNNFGRFFTGQVTAAGKVPPAKVLVIGAGVAGLAAIGTATSLGAITYAFDVRPEVAEQIESMGAEFVFLDFKDAQQQDGAATGGYAAPSSPEFREKQLEKFRELAPQIDIVITTALIPGRDAPKLWTADMVALMKPGSVIIDLAAERGGNCDLTVADERVVSENGVIVIGYTDFPSRMAAQSSTLYSTNIRHMMTDLTPGKDGIVVHNMEDDVIRGATVTFAGEITYPPPPPKIKAIAAQKPKEKAKELTPEEKRAREVAAFKAQTRNQAILLAVATVLLLIVGAYAPASFMSHFVVFVLSCFIGFQVIWNVSHSLHTPLMAVTNAISGIVILGALLQIGSGNWLVVILAALSVLVATINIVGGFLVTRRMLAMFQKS
;
A
#
# COMPACT_ATOMS: atom_id res chain seq x y z
N MET A 1 -0.29 44.15 -47.09
CA MET A 1 -0.03 42.71 -47.29
C MET A 1 1.20 42.40 -46.50
N ALA A 2 1.01 41.88 -45.28
CA ALA A 2 2.08 41.48 -44.38
C ALA A 2 2.15 39.95 -44.41
N ALA A 3 3.29 39.40 -44.74
CA ALA A 3 3.56 37.97 -44.81
C ALA A 3 3.71 37.40 -43.41
N THR A 4 2.93 36.37 -43.11
CA THR A 4 3.04 35.54 -41.92
C THR A 4 4.27 34.63 -42.05
N PRO A 5 5.15 34.51 -41.05
CA PRO A 5 6.24 33.55 -41.12
C PRO A 5 5.72 32.12 -40.83
N THR A 6 5.90 31.26 -41.81
CA THR A 6 5.73 29.81 -41.69
C THR A 6 6.82 29.27 -40.78
N ILE A 7 6.43 28.72 -39.62
CA ILE A 7 7.33 28.00 -38.71
C ILE A 7 7.71 26.68 -39.36
N GLY A 8 9.02 26.43 -39.35
CA GLY A 8 9.73 25.39 -40.04
C GLY A 8 9.25 23.98 -39.86
N GLY A 9 9.56 23.19 -40.87
CA GLY A 9 9.18 21.83 -41.06
C GLY A 9 9.55 20.91 -39.86
N VAL A 10 8.54 20.21 -39.40
CA VAL A 10 8.72 18.94 -38.75
C VAL A 10 9.18 17.99 -39.87
N GLU A 11 10.46 17.66 -39.91
CA GLU A 11 10.91 16.51 -40.67
C GLU A 11 10.18 15.29 -40.11
N GLU A 12 9.19 14.79 -40.82
CA GLU A 12 8.67 13.44 -40.68
C GLU A 12 9.84 12.48 -40.96
N PHE A 13 10.54 12.08 -39.88
CA PHE A 13 11.36 10.89 -39.94
C PHE A 13 10.40 9.73 -40.20
N GLU A 14 10.46 9.16 -41.40
CA GLU A 14 9.96 7.83 -41.69
C GLU A 14 10.67 6.85 -40.72
N LEU A 15 10.14 6.69 -39.51
CA LEU A 15 10.43 5.58 -38.64
C LEU A 15 9.80 4.34 -39.29
N GLY A 16 10.58 3.67 -40.12
CA GLY A 16 10.23 2.33 -40.58
C GLY A 16 9.90 1.47 -39.39
N THR A 17 8.87 0.68 -39.50
CA THR A 17 8.27 -0.41 -38.71
C THR A 17 9.06 -1.10 -37.58
N ARG A 18 10.07 -0.47 -36.97
CA ARG A 18 10.82 -1.01 -35.82
C ARG A 18 10.12 -0.61 -34.54
N LEU A 19 9.65 -1.60 -33.78
CA LEU A 19 9.16 -1.38 -32.41
C LEU A 19 10.29 -0.82 -31.53
N LEU A 20 9.98 0.21 -30.71
CA LEU A 20 10.93 0.69 -29.71
C LEU A 20 11.17 -0.40 -28.66
N LYS A 21 12.40 -0.43 -28.13
CA LYS A 21 12.83 -1.46 -27.18
C LYS A 21 13.01 -0.89 -25.77
N ILE A 22 12.43 -1.60 -24.81
CA ILE A 22 12.66 -1.32 -23.39
C ILE A 22 13.69 -2.34 -22.88
N GLY A 23 14.85 -1.83 -22.45
CA GLY A 23 15.94 -2.61 -21.89
C GLY A 23 16.03 -2.49 -20.39
N VAL A 24 16.35 -3.58 -19.70
CA VAL A 24 16.56 -3.60 -18.26
C VAL A 24 17.97 -4.09 -17.95
N LEU A 25 18.76 -3.20 -17.36
CA LEU A 25 20.09 -3.49 -16.88
C LEU A 25 20.05 -4.34 -15.59
N LYS A 26 21.07 -5.17 -15.42
CA LYS A 26 21.32 -5.81 -14.14
C LYS A 26 21.78 -4.77 -13.12
N GLU A 27 21.15 -4.76 -11.94
CA GLU A 27 21.58 -3.90 -10.85
C GLU A 27 22.96 -4.33 -10.33
N ARG A 28 23.82 -3.33 -10.12
CA ARG A 28 25.22 -3.55 -9.69
C ARG A 28 25.51 -2.98 -8.31
N ALA A 29 24.57 -2.19 -7.78
CA ALA A 29 24.69 -1.64 -6.43
C ALA A 29 24.75 -2.78 -5.41
N ASP A 30 25.61 -2.62 -4.41
CA ASP A 30 25.75 -3.60 -3.33
C ASP A 30 24.40 -3.86 -2.67
N ARG A 31 24.12 -5.13 -2.34
CA ARG A 31 22.86 -5.59 -1.72
C ARG A 31 21.57 -5.31 -2.53
N GLU A 32 21.67 -4.90 -3.80
CA GLU A 32 20.48 -4.74 -4.64
C GLU A 32 20.13 -6.06 -5.34
N SER A 33 18.96 -6.58 -5.03
CA SER A 33 18.46 -7.85 -5.58
C SER A 33 17.20 -7.66 -6.44
N ARG A 34 16.66 -6.45 -6.51
CA ARG A 34 15.47 -6.14 -7.32
C ARG A 34 15.82 -6.05 -8.80
N VAL A 35 14.81 -6.14 -9.63
CA VAL A 35 14.90 -5.93 -11.09
C VAL A 35 13.74 -5.02 -11.54
N ALA A 36 14.02 -4.15 -12.50
CA ALA A 36 13.05 -3.14 -12.95
C ALA A 36 11.93 -3.69 -13.85
N MET A 37 12.04 -4.92 -14.34
CA MET A 37 11.04 -5.61 -15.15
C MET A 37 10.93 -7.06 -14.71
N THR A 38 9.71 -7.54 -14.48
CA THR A 38 9.40 -8.97 -14.29
C THR A 38 8.86 -9.57 -15.58
N PRO A 39 8.84 -10.91 -15.76
CA PRO A 39 8.23 -11.54 -16.94
C PRO A 39 6.80 -11.06 -17.21
N ASP A 40 5.96 -10.94 -16.18
CA ASP A 40 4.57 -10.48 -16.31
C ASP A 40 4.49 -9.00 -16.74
N SER A 41 5.36 -8.14 -16.20
CA SER A 41 5.39 -6.74 -16.59
C SER A 41 5.89 -6.55 -18.02
N ALA A 42 6.82 -7.40 -18.47
CA ALA A 42 7.29 -7.42 -19.86
C ALA A 42 6.15 -7.73 -20.83
N GLN A 43 5.34 -8.76 -20.56
CA GLN A 43 4.16 -9.07 -21.37
C GLN A 43 3.16 -7.90 -21.42
N ALA A 44 3.04 -7.15 -20.34
CA ALA A 44 2.18 -5.96 -20.31
C ALA A 44 2.77 -4.80 -21.11
N LEU A 45 4.10 -4.63 -21.13
CA LEU A 45 4.79 -3.63 -21.95
C LEU A 45 4.73 -3.99 -23.45
N GLN A 46 4.83 -5.27 -23.79
CA GLN A 46 4.65 -5.74 -25.17
C GLN A 46 3.25 -5.41 -25.71
N LYS A 47 2.20 -5.45 -24.87
CA LYS A 47 0.84 -5.02 -25.24
C LYS A 47 0.72 -3.51 -25.49
N LEU A 48 1.70 -2.71 -25.06
CA LEU A 48 1.80 -1.29 -25.38
C LEU A 48 2.58 -1.02 -26.69
N GLY A 49 3.06 -2.08 -27.36
CA GLY A 49 3.79 -2.00 -28.61
C GLY A 49 5.31 -1.95 -28.47
N TYR A 50 5.87 -2.40 -27.34
CA TYR A 50 7.32 -2.43 -27.14
C TYR A 50 7.89 -3.84 -27.28
N ASP A 51 9.11 -3.95 -27.80
CA ASP A 51 9.96 -5.12 -27.54
C ASP A 51 10.66 -4.97 -26.19
N CYS A 52 10.85 -6.09 -25.49
CA CYS A 52 11.53 -6.11 -24.20
C CYS A 52 12.88 -6.83 -24.30
N VAL A 53 13.90 -6.23 -23.70
CA VAL A 53 15.27 -6.76 -23.66
C VAL A 53 15.75 -6.74 -22.20
N ILE A 54 16.49 -7.76 -21.78
CA ILE A 54 17.06 -7.83 -20.43
C ILE A 54 18.50 -8.31 -20.46
N GLU A 55 19.33 -7.77 -19.57
CA GLU A 55 20.70 -8.27 -19.35
C GLU A 55 20.65 -9.62 -18.62
N THR A 56 21.48 -10.57 -19.08
CA THR A 56 21.55 -11.94 -18.50
C THR A 56 21.73 -11.90 -16.99
N GLY A 57 20.96 -12.71 -16.29
CA GLY A 57 20.98 -12.82 -14.84
C GLY A 57 20.46 -11.61 -14.08
N ALA A 58 19.87 -10.60 -14.72
CA ALA A 58 19.35 -9.41 -14.05
C ALA A 58 18.21 -9.74 -13.07
N GLY A 59 17.34 -10.70 -13.41
CA GLY A 59 16.23 -11.13 -12.55
C GLY A 59 16.57 -12.22 -11.55
N LYS A 60 17.77 -12.82 -11.62
CA LYS A 60 18.13 -14.02 -10.86
C LYS A 60 17.98 -13.87 -9.35
N ALA A 61 18.46 -12.74 -8.79
CA ALA A 61 18.37 -12.45 -7.36
C ALA A 61 16.93 -12.23 -6.88
N ALA A 62 16.02 -11.82 -7.78
CA ALA A 62 14.59 -11.68 -7.52
C ALA A 62 13.78 -12.97 -7.80
N GLY A 63 14.44 -14.07 -8.18
CA GLY A 63 13.80 -15.36 -8.44
C GLY A 63 13.29 -15.53 -9.87
N PHE A 64 13.65 -14.64 -10.80
CA PHE A 64 13.28 -14.73 -12.22
C PHE A 64 14.48 -15.15 -13.05
N SER A 65 14.42 -16.37 -13.63
CA SER A 65 15.49 -16.88 -14.48
C SER A 65 15.43 -16.32 -15.91
N ASP A 66 16.55 -16.39 -16.63
CA ASP A 66 16.60 -15.97 -18.04
C ASP A 66 15.64 -16.78 -18.91
N GLU A 67 15.38 -18.05 -18.56
CA GLU A 67 14.41 -18.92 -19.24
C GLU A 67 12.98 -18.39 -19.08
N THR A 68 12.63 -17.90 -17.88
CA THR A 68 11.30 -17.33 -17.64
C THR A 68 11.08 -16.04 -18.44
N TYR A 69 12.13 -15.22 -18.62
CA TYR A 69 12.07 -14.06 -19.50
C TYR A 69 11.93 -14.45 -20.98
N ARG A 70 12.71 -15.44 -21.44
CA ARG A 70 12.58 -15.93 -22.83
C ARG A 70 11.18 -16.49 -23.09
N ALA A 71 10.63 -17.24 -22.13
CA ALA A 71 9.26 -17.76 -22.22
C ALA A 71 8.20 -16.65 -22.28
N ALA A 72 8.47 -15.49 -21.66
CA ALA A 72 7.63 -14.28 -21.73
C ALA A 72 7.89 -13.42 -23.00
N GLY A 73 8.71 -13.90 -23.96
CA GLY A 73 9.01 -13.17 -25.20
C GLY A 73 10.05 -12.05 -25.04
N VAL A 74 10.84 -12.07 -23.97
CA VAL A 74 11.89 -11.08 -23.72
C VAL A 74 13.22 -11.57 -24.31
N THR A 75 13.92 -10.69 -25.05
CA THR A 75 15.25 -10.97 -25.55
C THR A 75 16.27 -10.84 -24.41
N VAL A 76 17.07 -11.88 -24.16
CA VAL A 76 18.15 -11.84 -23.17
C VAL A 76 19.47 -11.56 -23.91
N VAL A 77 20.22 -10.57 -23.43
CA VAL A 77 21.52 -10.17 -23.97
C VAL A 77 22.63 -10.32 -22.90
N ASP A 78 23.83 -10.61 -23.34
CA ASP A 78 24.90 -11.02 -22.43
C ASP A 78 25.58 -9.85 -21.69
N THR A 79 25.52 -8.63 -22.23
CA THR A 79 26.26 -7.48 -21.69
C THR A 79 25.41 -6.23 -21.60
N ALA A 80 25.76 -5.34 -20.64
CA ALA A 80 25.15 -4.03 -20.50
C ALA A 80 25.32 -3.17 -21.78
N ASP A 81 26.47 -3.27 -22.45
CA ASP A 81 26.73 -2.50 -23.67
C ASP A 81 25.81 -2.93 -24.82
N ALA A 82 25.63 -4.24 -25.01
CA ALA A 82 24.70 -4.78 -25.99
C ALA A 82 23.25 -4.36 -25.67
N LEU A 83 22.88 -4.36 -24.38
CA LEU A 83 21.56 -3.92 -23.95
C LEU A 83 21.32 -2.43 -24.24
N VAL A 84 22.26 -1.55 -23.82
CA VAL A 84 22.11 -0.11 -24.03
C VAL A 84 22.09 0.21 -25.53
N ALA A 85 22.92 -0.45 -26.33
CA ALA A 85 22.91 -0.27 -27.79
C ALA A 85 21.58 -0.69 -28.43
N ALA A 86 20.98 -1.78 -27.95
CA ALA A 86 19.73 -2.33 -28.50
C ALA A 86 18.46 -1.58 -28.03
N SER A 87 18.53 -0.78 -26.95
CA SER A 87 17.35 -0.25 -26.26
C SER A 87 17.16 1.25 -26.52
N ASP A 88 15.91 1.68 -26.63
CA ASP A 88 15.49 3.08 -26.76
C ASP A 88 15.09 3.66 -25.39
N VAL A 89 14.46 2.83 -24.54
CA VAL A 89 14.16 3.12 -23.15
C VAL A 89 14.93 2.15 -22.25
N ILE A 90 15.57 2.65 -21.21
CA ILE A 90 16.34 1.86 -20.26
C ILE A 90 15.71 2.01 -18.88
N ALA A 91 15.34 0.90 -18.25
CA ALA A 91 14.77 0.88 -16.91
C ALA A 91 15.75 0.28 -15.89
N LYS A 92 15.86 0.93 -14.77
CA LYS A 92 16.66 0.52 -13.61
C LYS A 92 15.88 0.71 -12.31
N VAL A 93 16.34 0.10 -11.24
CA VAL A 93 15.85 0.35 -9.89
C VAL A 93 16.62 1.49 -9.24
N ARG A 94 17.93 1.33 -9.08
CA ARG A 94 18.81 2.32 -8.44
C ARG A 94 19.21 3.44 -9.41
N PRO A 95 19.68 4.59 -8.89
CA PRO A 95 20.32 5.58 -9.73
C PRO A 95 21.41 4.94 -10.60
N PRO A 96 21.57 5.40 -11.85
CA PRO A 96 22.60 4.83 -12.72
C PRO A 96 24.01 5.20 -12.20
N GLU A 97 24.95 4.33 -12.46
CA GLU A 97 26.37 4.69 -12.30
C GLU A 97 26.81 5.70 -13.36
N SER A 98 27.83 6.48 -13.06
CA SER A 98 28.38 7.47 -13.98
C SER A 98 28.75 6.87 -15.35
N ALA A 99 29.34 5.65 -15.34
CA ALA A 99 29.70 4.91 -16.56
C ALA A 99 28.49 4.43 -17.36
N GLU A 100 27.35 4.18 -16.73
CA GLU A 100 26.10 3.80 -17.40
C GLU A 100 25.50 5.01 -18.13
N VAL A 101 25.51 6.20 -17.48
CA VAL A 101 25.05 7.45 -18.10
C VAL A 101 25.90 7.82 -19.31
N GLU A 102 27.20 7.55 -19.27
CA GLU A 102 28.09 7.82 -20.41
C GLU A 102 27.74 7.03 -21.67
N LYS A 103 27.13 5.88 -21.52
CA LYS A 103 26.69 5.02 -22.64
C LYS A 103 25.35 5.44 -23.22
N LEU A 104 24.60 6.32 -22.54
CA LEU A 104 23.37 6.86 -23.07
C LEU A 104 23.68 7.82 -24.24
N GLY A 105 22.84 7.80 -25.23
CA GLY A 105 22.93 8.71 -26.40
C GLY A 105 21.71 9.64 -26.49
N PRO A 106 21.76 10.58 -27.41
CA PRO A 106 20.63 11.48 -27.66
C PRO A 106 19.33 10.72 -27.92
N GLY A 107 18.24 11.18 -27.30
CA GLY A 107 16.91 10.63 -27.48
C GLY A 107 16.62 9.35 -26.66
N LYS A 108 17.62 8.67 -26.10
CA LYS A 108 17.38 7.55 -25.19
C LYS A 108 16.72 8.04 -23.91
N THR A 109 15.76 7.26 -23.39
CA THR A 109 15.06 7.56 -22.13
C THR A 109 15.52 6.60 -21.04
N LEU A 110 15.97 7.14 -19.90
CA LEU A 110 16.27 6.39 -18.68
C LEU A 110 15.14 6.56 -17.67
N ILE A 111 14.66 5.47 -17.11
CA ILE A 111 13.64 5.45 -16.04
C ILE A 111 14.21 4.73 -14.82
N SER A 112 14.36 5.43 -13.70
CA SER A 112 14.90 4.85 -12.46
C SER A 112 14.54 5.71 -11.24
N PHE A 113 14.81 5.24 -10.03
CA PHE A 113 15.10 6.16 -8.93
C PHE A 113 16.34 6.94 -9.30
N PHE A 114 16.31 8.25 -9.15
CA PHE A 114 17.40 9.10 -9.62
C PHE A 114 17.93 10.06 -8.56
N TYR A 115 17.05 10.56 -7.69
CA TYR A 115 17.36 11.51 -6.60
C TYR A 115 18.17 12.72 -7.11
N PRO A 116 17.63 13.55 -8.00
CA PRO A 116 18.39 14.59 -8.71
C PRO A 116 19.01 15.62 -7.77
N ALA A 117 18.41 15.92 -6.62
CA ALA A 117 18.98 16.82 -5.63
C ALA A 117 20.31 16.34 -5.05
N GLN A 118 20.51 15.02 -4.94
CA GLN A 118 21.74 14.40 -4.41
C GLN A 118 22.72 14.02 -5.53
N ASN A 119 22.23 13.87 -6.75
CA ASN A 119 22.99 13.38 -7.91
C ASN A 119 23.13 14.44 -9.01
N SER A 120 23.37 15.70 -8.66
CA SER A 120 23.48 16.81 -9.60
C SER A 120 24.52 16.56 -10.72
N ALA A 121 25.63 15.90 -10.42
CA ALA A 121 26.64 15.53 -11.40
C ALA A 121 26.11 14.53 -12.46
N LEU A 122 25.22 13.61 -12.07
CA LEU A 122 24.55 12.69 -13.01
C LEU A 122 23.52 13.42 -13.88
N VAL A 123 22.85 14.44 -13.33
CA VAL A 123 21.91 15.28 -14.07
C VAL A 123 22.66 16.03 -15.20
N GLU A 124 23.76 16.69 -14.87
CA GLU A 124 24.59 17.40 -15.86
C GLU A 124 25.16 16.44 -16.92
N LYS A 125 25.58 15.26 -16.52
CA LYS A 125 26.07 14.24 -17.42
C LYS A 125 24.98 13.75 -18.38
N ALA A 126 23.77 13.46 -17.88
CA ALA A 126 22.62 13.04 -18.69
C ALA A 126 22.25 14.12 -19.72
N LYS A 127 22.23 15.39 -19.29
CA LYS A 127 22.06 16.54 -20.19
C LYS A 127 23.11 16.57 -21.30
N ALA A 128 24.39 16.45 -20.92
CA ALA A 128 25.49 16.47 -21.87
C ALA A 128 25.43 15.35 -22.92
N LYS A 129 24.83 14.21 -22.56
CA LYS A 129 24.56 13.08 -23.47
C LYS A 129 23.28 13.25 -24.30
N GLY A 130 22.47 14.24 -24.02
CA GLY A 130 21.17 14.43 -24.67
C GLY A 130 20.15 13.35 -24.31
N ALA A 131 20.35 12.67 -23.19
CA ALA A 131 19.45 11.62 -22.70
C ALA A 131 18.27 12.23 -21.96
N ASN A 132 17.09 11.62 -22.09
CA ASN A 132 15.91 11.94 -21.30
C ASN A 132 15.93 11.12 -20.01
N VAL A 133 15.66 11.74 -18.86
CA VAL A 133 15.63 11.06 -17.56
C VAL A 133 14.28 11.26 -16.90
N ILE A 134 13.64 10.17 -16.58
CA ILE A 134 12.41 10.11 -15.78
C ILE A 134 12.76 9.50 -14.42
N ALA A 135 12.64 10.31 -13.37
CA ALA A 135 12.92 9.94 -11.99
C ALA A 135 11.65 9.42 -11.31
N MET A 136 11.61 8.13 -10.96
CA MET A 136 10.48 7.52 -10.28
C MET A 136 10.28 8.05 -8.85
N ASP A 137 11.30 8.62 -8.24
CA ASP A 137 11.26 9.32 -6.95
C ASP A 137 10.68 10.75 -7.04
N MET A 138 10.54 11.28 -8.26
CA MET A 138 9.97 12.61 -8.50
C MET A 138 8.51 12.60 -8.97
N VAL A 139 7.88 11.43 -9.02
CA VAL A 139 6.45 11.30 -9.38
C VAL A 139 5.61 12.13 -8.40
N PRO A 140 4.80 13.11 -8.88
CA PRO A 140 4.04 13.99 -8.01
C PRO A 140 2.94 13.24 -7.26
N ARG A 141 2.71 13.62 -6.01
CA ARG A 141 1.69 12.99 -5.14
C ARG A 141 0.29 13.54 -5.42
N ILE A 142 -0.23 13.24 -6.60
CA ILE A 142 -1.61 13.53 -7.02
C ILE A 142 -2.35 12.22 -7.30
N SER A 143 -3.69 12.23 -7.21
CA SER A 143 -4.52 11.01 -7.30
C SER A 143 -4.24 10.17 -8.55
N ARG A 144 -4.05 10.82 -9.70
CA ARG A 144 -3.76 10.14 -10.96
C ARG A 144 -2.40 9.43 -10.98
N ALA A 145 -1.42 9.99 -10.28
CA ALA A 145 -0.04 9.46 -10.25
C ALA A 145 0.15 8.36 -9.19
N GLN A 146 -0.82 8.11 -8.31
CA GLN A 146 -0.70 7.16 -7.22
C GLN A 146 -0.27 5.75 -7.68
N LYS A 147 -0.75 5.31 -8.84
CA LYS A 147 -0.36 4.02 -9.45
C LYS A 147 1.12 3.95 -9.87
N MET A 148 1.81 5.09 -9.99
CA MET A 148 3.21 5.22 -10.37
C MET A 148 4.12 5.56 -9.19
N ASP A 149 3.57 5.76 -7.98
CA ASP A 149 4.33 6.11 -6.77
C ASP A 149 5.17 4.92 -6.27
N ALA A 150 6.35 4.80 -6.85
CA ALA A 150 7.31 3.75 -6.51
C ALA A 150 7.90 3.93 -5.10
N LEU A 151 8.01 5.17 -4.60
CA LEU A 151 8.46 5.42 -3.22
C LEU A 151 7.48 4.83 -2.22
N SER A 152 6.19 5.05 -2.39
CA SER A 152 5.15 4.46 -1.52
C SER A 152 5.11 2.94 -1.64
N SER A 153 5.27 2.38 -2.84
CA SER A 153 5.34 0.92 -3.03
C SER A 153 6.51 0.31 -2.25
N MET A 154 7.69 0.90 -2.32
CA MET A 154 8.88 0.41 -1.61
C MET A 154 8.79 0.69 -0.10
N ALA A 155 8.24 1.81 0.31
CA ALA A 155 8.04 2.13 1.72
C ALA A 155 7.10 1.12 2.41
N ASN A 156 6.03 0.69 1.73
CA ASN A 156 5.13 -0.33 2.25
C ASN A 156 5.86 -1.65 2.52
N ILE A 157 6.67 -2.10 1.55
CA ILE A 157 7.49 -3.32 1.71
C ILE A 157 8.51 -3.15 2.84
N ALA A 158 9.16 -1.99 2.94
CA ALA A 158 10.14 -1.73 3.98
C ALA A 158 9.51 -1.82 5.38
N GLY A 159 8.31 -1.24 5.57
CA GLY A 159 7.58 -1.31 6.84
C GLY A 159 7.19 -2.74 7.21
N TYR A 160 6.67 -3.52 6.26
CA TYR A 160 6.40 -4.94 6.47
C TYR A 160 7.66 -5.71 6.84
N ARG A 161 8.73 -5.55 6.03
CA ARG A 161 10.00 -6.28 6.26
C ARG A 161 10.66 -5.89 7.57
N ALA A 162 10.54 -4.64 8.01
CA ALA A 162 11.06 -4.18 9.29
C ALA A 162 10.51 -5.02 10.47
N VAL A 163 9.23 -5.32 10.48
CA VAL A 163 8.61 -6.15 11.51
C VAL A 163 9.11 -7.59 11.44
N ILE A 164 9.26 -8.14 10.24
CA ILE A 164 9.79 -9.51 10.06
C ILE A 164 11.25 -9.57 10.50
N GLU A 165 12.06 -8.54 10.19
CA GLU A 165 13.44 -8.47 10.63
C GLU A 165 13.55 -8.30 12.15
N ALA A 166 12.66 -7.49 12.74
CA ALA A 166 12.55 -7.39 14.19
C ALA A 166 12.26 -8.77 14.81
N GLY A 167 11.30 -9.52 14.26
CA GLY A 167 10.95 -10.86 14.72
C GLY A 167 12.10 -11.87 14.62
N ASN A 168 12.91 -11.76 13.57
CA ASN A 168 14.08 -12.62 13.37
C ASN A 168 15.19 -12.38 14.44
N ASN A 169 15.23 -11.18 15.01
CA ASN A 169 16.23 -10.78 16.01
C ASN A 169 15.67 -10.72 17.44
N PHE A 170 14.35 -10.74 17.61
CA PHE A 170 13.67 -10.69 18.90
C PHE A 170 13.45 -12.09 19.43
N GLY A 171 14.09 -12.46 20.52
CA GLY A 171 14.09 -13.80 21.09
C GLY A 171 12.79 -14.23 21.79
N ARG A 172 11.66 -13.52 21.56
CA ARG A 172 10.36 -13.78 22.20
C ARG A 172 9.23 -13.75 21.18
N PHE A 173 8.03 -14.19 21.60
CA PHE A 173 6.83 -14.16 20.77
C PHE A 173 6.31 -12.72 20.57
N PHE A 174 5.75 -12.43 19.39
CA PHE A 174 4.95 -11.22 19.17
C PHE A 174 3.60 -11.32 19.88
N THR A 175 2.91 -12.44 19.70
CA THR A 175 1.59 -12.68 20.29
C THR A 175 1.70 -13.24 21.71
N GLY A 176 0.68 -13.00 22.54
CA GLY A 176 0.54 -13.69 23.81
C GLY A 176 0.35 -15.20 23.60
N GLN A 177 1.00 -16.01 24.41
CA GLN A 177 0.95 -17.46 24.32
C GLN A 177 0.54 -18.08 25.67
N VAL A 178 -0.18 -19.19 25.60
CA VAL A 178 -0.42 -20.08 26.75
C VAL A 178 0.25 -21.41 26.43
N THR A 179 1.29 -21.74 27.19
CA THR A 179 2.09 -22.95 27.01
C THR A 179 1.93 -23.89 28.22
N ALA A 180 2.42 -25.11 28.11
CA ALA A 180 2.49 -26.03 29.23
C ALA A 180 3.33 -25.46 30.40
N ALA A 181 4.30 -24.60 30.13
CA ALA A 181 5.15 -23.92 31.10
C ALA A 181 4.57 -22.60 31.64
N GLY A 182 3.38 -22.20 31.21
CA GLY A 182 2.71 -20.98 31.66
C GLY A 182 2.37 -19.99 30.57
N LYS A 183 1.95 -18.79 30.98
CA LYS A 183 1.54 -17.69 30.11
C LYS A 183 2.74 -16.81 29.72
N VAL A 184 2.82 -16.45 28.45
CA VAL A 184 3.80 -15.48 27.92
C VAL A 184 3.01 -14.27 27.43
N PRO A 185 3.30 -13.06 27.93
CA PRO A 185 2.63 -11.84 27.46
C PRO A 185 3.05 -11.49 26.02
N PRO A 186 2.19 -10.79 25.25
CA PRO A 186 2.55 -10.30 23.93
C PRO A 186 3.66 -9.24 24.00
N ALA A 187 4.44 -9.12 22.93
CA ALA A 187 5.43 -8.07 22.77
C ALA A 187 4.76 -6.70 22.63
N LYS A 188 5.41 -5.67 23.12
CA LYS A 188 5.03 -4.27 22.95
C LYS A 188 5.89 -3.63 21.85
N VAL A 189 5.25 -3.20 20.78
CA VAL A 189 5.89 -2.59 19.60
C VAL A 189 5.53 -1.12 19.54
N LEU A 190 6.51 -0.23 19.43
CA LEU A 190 6.32 1.19 19.16
C LEU A 190 6.77 1.52 17.74
N VAL A 191 5.88 2.07 16.94
CA VAL A 191 6.19 2.58 15.61
C VAL A 191 6.22 4.11 15.64
N ILE A 192 7.35 4.71 15.26
CA ILE A 192 7.55 6.17 15.22
C ILE A 192 7.52 6.63 13.77
N GLY A 193 6.46 7.36 13.43
CA GLY A 193 6.09 7.77 12.08
C GLY A 193 4.98 6.87 11.50
N ALA A 194 3.84 7.47 11.15
CA ALA A 194 2.70 6.79 10.54
C ALA A 194 2.51 7.18 9.06
N GLY A 195 3.62 7.26 8.32
CA GLY A 195 3.63 7.27 6.87
C GLY A 195 3.35 5.88 6.30
N VAL A 196 3.56 5.69 5.00
CA VAL A 196 3.28 4.40 4.33
C VAL A 196 4.05 3.24 4.98
N ALA A 197 5.35 3.43 5.29
CA ALA A 197 6.16 2.41 5.96
C ALA A 197 5.68 2.14 7.39
N GLY A 198 5.37 3.20 8.15
CA GLY A 198 4.89 3.07 9.53
C GLY A 198 3.54 2.35 9.60
N LEU A 199 2.58 2.70 8.74
CA LEU A 199 1.29 2.02 8.69
C LEU A 199 1.43 0.55 8.30
N ALA A 200 2.31 0.22 7.35
CA ALA A 200 2.61 -1.18 7.01
C ALA A 200 3.22 -1.94 8.20
N ALA A 201 4.13 -1.30 8.95
CA ALA A 201 4.70 -1.88 10.16
C ALA A 201 3.64 -2.07 11.26
N ILE A 202 2.78 -1.08 11.50
CA ILE A 202 1.67 -1.16 12.47
C ILE A 202 0.77 -2.35 12.13
N GLY A 203 0.26 -2.42 10.89
CA GLY A 203 -0.63 -3.50 10.46
C GLY A 203 0.02 -4.88 10.59
N THR A 204 1.30 -4.99 10.24
CA THR A 204 2.05 -6.24 10.35
C THR A 204 2.26 -6.66 11.81
N ALA A 205 2.72 -5.75 12.67
CA ALA A 205 2.96 -6.05 14.10
C ALA A 205 1.66 -6.44 14.81
N THR A 206 0.56 -5.72 14.54
CA THR A 206 -0.77 -6.03 15.08
C THR A 206 -1.27 -7.39 14.56
N SER A 207 -1.07 -7.71 13.29
CA SER A 207 -1.44 -9.02 12.71
C SER A 207 -0.65 -10.18 13.31
N LEU A 208 0.60 -9.94 13.76
CA LEU A 208 1.40 -10.92 14.51
C LEU A 208 0.99 -11.02 15.98
N GLY A 209 0.02 -10.24 16.43
CA GLY A 209 -0.54 -10.29 17.78
C GLY A 209 0.24 -9.49 18.83
N ALA A 210 1.07 -8.55 18.44
CA ALA A 210 1.72 -7.60 19.36
C ALA A 210 0.72 -6.57 19.90
N ILE A 211 1.03 -5.99 21.05
CA ILE A 211 0.42 -4.73 21.50
C ILE A 211 1.19 -3.62 20.81
N THR A 212 0.52 -2.95 19.87
CA THR A 212 1.17 -1.97 19.00
C THR A 212 0.81 -0.55 19.44
N TYR A 213 1.81 0.26 19.67
CA TYR A 213 1.74 1.70 19.90
C TYR A 213 2.28 2.42 18.67
N ALA A 214 1.74 3.58 18.35
CA ALA A 214 2.26 4.38 17.27
C ALA A 214 2.26 5.88 17.60
N PHE A 215 3.25 6.59 17.11
CA PHE A 215 3.39 8.02 17.23
C PHE A 215 3.57 8.67 15.85
N ASP A 216 2.89 9.77 15.61
CA ASP A 216 3.15 10.67 14.49
C ASP A 216 2.96 12.11 14.96
N VAL A 217 3.73 13.04 14.39
CA VAL A 217 3.59 14.47 14.70
C VAL A 217 2.31 15.08 14.13
N ARG A 218 1.64 14.38 13.23
CA ARG A 218 0.37 14.77 12.59
C ARG A 218 -0.79 14.11 13.34
N PRO A 219 -1.57 14.86 14.13
CA PRO A 219 -2.67 14.29 14.93
C PRO A 219 -3.82 13.72 14.06
N GLU A 220 -3.95 14.16 12.80
CA GLU A 220 -4.96 13.67 11.87
C GLU A 220 -4.79 12.20 11.47
N VAL A 221 -3.62 11.61 11.69
CA VAL A 221 -3.40 10.19 11.40
C VAL A 221 -3.81 9.26 12.55
N ALA A 222 -4.22 9.81 13.71
CA ALA A 222 -4.60 9.03 14.88
C ALA A 222 -5.73 8.03 14.59
N GLU A 223 -6.81 8.48 13.92
CA GLU A 223 -7.92 7.59 13.52
C GLU A 223 -7.46 6.44 12.62
N GLN A 224 -6.50 6.70 11.73
CA GLN A 224 -5.95 5.68 10.84
C GLN A 224 -5.14 4.65 11.62
N ILE A 225 -4.33 5.08 12.59
CA ILE A 225 -3.56 4.21 13.48
C ILE A 225 -4.50 3.33 14.31
N GLU A 226 -5.51 3.93 14.93
CA GLU A 226 -6.50 3.22 15.77
C GLU A 226 -7.33 2.23 14.96
N SER A 227 -7.68 2.57 13.72
CA SER A 227 -8.40 1.67 12.81
C SER A 227 -7.61 0.42 12.45
N MET A 228 -6.28 0.45 12.57
CA MET A 228 -5.39 -0.69 12.36
C MET A 228 -5.14 -1.49 13.64
N GLY A 229 -5.80 -1.14 14.76
CA GLY A 229 -5.71 -1.83 16.03
C GLY A 229 -4.49 -1.45 16.87
N ALA A 230 -3.86 -0.32 16.60
CA ALA A 230 -2.77 0.24 17.41
C ALA A 230 -3.27 1.38 18.28
N GLU A 231 -2.58 1.62 19.39
CA GLU A 231 -2.84 2.75 20.29
C GLU A 231 -1.99 3.95 19.85
N PHE A 232 -2.66 5.10 19.64
CA PHE A 232 -1.95 6.34 19.32
C PHE A 232 -1.35 6.96 20.59
N VAL A 233 -0.04 7.25 20.54
CA VAL A 233 0.67 7.91 21.64
C VAL A 233 0.45 9.41 21.54
N PHE A 234 -0.43 9.95 22.40
CA PHE A 234 -0.71 11.38 22.47
C PHE A 234 0.37 12.12 23.27
N LEU A 235 0.71 13.32 22.79
CA LEU A 235 1.45 14.32 23.58
C LEU A 235 0.46 15.35 24.10
N ASP A 236 0.50 15.65 25.41
CA ASP A 236 -0.25 16.76 25.99
C ASP A 236 0.47 18.08 25.71
N PHE A 237 0.24 18.61 24.52
CA PHE A 237 0.86 19.84 24.04
C PHE A 237 -0.22 20.75 23.44
N LYS A 238 -0.53 21.85 24.13
CA LYS A 238 -1.63 22.76 23.79
C LYS A 238 -1.43 23.55 22.49
N ASP A 239 -0.18 23.67 22.02
CA ASP A 239 0.20 24.42 20.82
C ASP A 239 0.61 23.49 19.64
N ALA A 240 0.17 22.24 19.62
CA ALA A 240 0.26 21.40 18.43
C ALA A 240 -0.64 22.00 17.33
N GLN A 241 -0.33 23.24 16.94
CA GLN A 241 -0.98 23.91 15.83
C GLN A 241 -0.71 23.11 14.56
N GLN A 242 -1.79 22.70 13.98
CA GLN A 242 -1.98 22.19 12.63
C GLN A 242 -0.86 22.60 11.68
N GLN A 243 0.18 21.79 11.60
CA GLN A 243 1.10 21.87 10.49
C GLN A 243 0.43 21.13 9.34
N ASP A 244 -0.15 21.92 8.42
CA ASP A 244 -0.83 21.41 7.24
C ASP A 244 0.18 20.62 6.38
N GLY A 245 0.17 19.28 6.51
CA GLY A 245 1.01 18.38 5.71
C GLY A 245 0.78 18.52 4.20
N ALA A 246 -0.28 19.21 3.78
CA ALA A 246 -0.55 19.51 2.38
C ALA A 246 0.50 20.44 1.76
N ALA A 247 1.10 21.35 2.55
CA ALA A 247 2.14 22.27 2.08
C ALA A 247 3.51 21.57 1.90
N THR A 248 3.72 20.40 2.51
CA THR A 248 4.99 19.64 2.49
C THR A 248 4.91 18.34 1.67
N GLY A 249 3.90 18.19 0.79
CA GLY A 249 3.72 16.98 -0.02
C GLY A 249 3.41 15.72 0.82
N GLY A 250 2.79 15.88 2.01
CA GLY A 250 2.41 14.78 2.89
C GLY A 250 3.52 14.36 3.89
N TYR A 251 4.66 15.05 3.90
CA TYR A 251 5.68 14.89 4.93
C TYR A 251 5.43 15.82 6.12
N ALA A 252 5.91 15.40 7.30
CA ALA A 252 5.85 16.24 8.48
C ALA A 252 6.77 17.47 8.34
N ALA A 253 6.29 18.65 8.72
CA ALA A 253 7.13 19.82 8.83
C ALA A 253 8.03 19.73 10.10
N PRO A 254 9.15 20.48 10.19
CA PRO A 254 9.98 20.50 11.38
C PRO A 254 9.19 20.94 12.61
N SER A 255 9.26 20.18 13.68
CA SER A 255 8.59 20.48 14.95
C SER A 255 9.29 21.60 15.71
N SER A 256 8.55 22.31 16.58
CA SER A 256 9.15 23.31 17.47
C SER A 256 10.11 22.64 18.49
N PRO A 257 11.11 23.35 19.01
CA PRO A 257 12.01 22.82 20.04
C PRO A 257 11.26 22.29 21.27
N GLU A 258 10.24 23.00 21.72
CA GLU A 258 9.43 22.62 22.89
C GLU A 258 8.61 21.36 22.63
N PHE A 259 8.06 21.20 21.42
CA PHE A 259 7.37 19.98 21.02
C PHE A 259 8.33 18.80 21.00
N ARG A 260 9.54 19.01 20.46
CA ARG A 260 10.58 17.97 20.40
C ARG A 260 11.01 17.52 21.80
N GLU A 261 11.17 18.45 22.73
CA GLU A 261 11.54 18.12 24.11
C GLU A 261 10.48 17.24 24.77
N LYS A 262 9.21 17.59 24.69
CA LYS A 262 8.10 16.79 25.20
C LYS A 262 7.97 15.43 24.50
N GLN A 263 8.23 15.37 23.21
CA GLN A 263 8.28 14.11 22.46
C GLN A 263 9.36 13.18 23.00
N LEU A 264 10.57 13.68 23.20
CA LEU A 264 11.68 12.91 23.74
C LEU A 264 11.42 12.48 25.21
N GLU A 265 10.80 13.35 26.02
CA GLU A 265 10.37 13.01 27.37
C GLU A 265 9.38 11.84 27.37
N LYS A 266 8.36 11.90 26.49
CA LYS A 266 7.38 10.82 26.37
C LYS A 266 7.99 9.52 25.89
N PHE A 267 8.92 9.55 24.96
CA PHE A 267 9.63 8.37 24.49
C PHE A 267 10.51 7.76 25.57
N ARG A 268 11.16 8.59 26.40
CA ARG A 268 11.96 8.14 27.55
C ARG A 268 11.07 7.44 28.60
N GLU A 269 9.85 7.94 28.85
CA GLU A 269 8.87 7.27 29.72
C GLU A 269 8.47 5.89 29.19
N LEU A 270 8.33 5.74 27.87
CA LEU A 270 7.92 4.49 27.21
C LEU A 270 9.04 3.47 27.10
N ALA A 271 10.31 3.91 26.97
CA ALA A 271 11.45 3.05 26.66
C ALA A 271 11.57 1.79 27.54
N PRO A 272 11.38 1.84 28.88
CA PRO A 272 11.46 0.64 29.73
C PRO A 272 10.36 -0.38 29.46
N GLN A 273 9.26 0.02 28.83
CA GLN A 273 8.08 -0.79 28.60
C GLN A 273 8.04 -1.43 27.22
N ILE A 274 8.73 -0.84 26.24
CA ILE A 274 8.71 -1.26 24.85
C ILE A 274 9.75 -2.35 24.61
N ASP A 275 9.35 -3.35 23.85
CA ASP A 275 10.20 -4.48 23.46
C ASP A 275 10.81 -4.27 22.06
N ILE A 276 10.07 -3.65 21.14
CA ILE A 276 10.49 -3.40 19.76
C ILE A 276 10.16 -1.96 19.37
N VAL A 277 11.13 -1.25 18.81
CA VAL A 277 10.95 0.10 18.23
C VAL A 277 11.19 0.05 16.74
N ILE A 278 10.29 0.61 15.95
CA ILE A 278 10.46 0.78 14.50
C ILE A 278 10.36 2.26 14.17
N THR A 279 11.43 2.85 13.67
CA THR A 279 11.48 4.26 13.31
C THR A 279 11.43 4.45 11.81
N THR A 280 10.60 5.41 11.37
CA THR A 280 10.36 5.67 9.94
C THR A 280 10.40 7.17 9.60
N ALA A 281 10.85 8.01 10.51
CA ALA A 281 10.79 9.45 10.35
C ALA A 281 11.89 9.95 9.41
N LEU A 282 11.49 10.35 8.21
CA LEU A 282 12.37 10.94 7.20
C LEU A 282 11.85 12.34 6.80
N ILE A 283 12.78 13.27 6.65
CA ILE A 283 12.52 14.60 6.11
C ILE A 283 13.24 14.70 4.76
N PRO A 284 12.51 14.92 3.64
CA PRO A 284 13.15 14.99 2.34
C PRO A 284 14.27 16.03 2.26
N GLY A 285 15.43 15.62 1.73
CA GLY A 285 16.59 16.51 1.53
C GLY A 285 17.36 16.90 2.79
N ARG A 286 17.06 16.30 3.95
CA ARG A 286 17.75 16.55 5.23
C ARG A 286 18.12 15.24 5.91
N ASP A 287 19.01 15.33 6.90
CA ASP A 287 19.30 14.22 7.79
C ASP A 287 18.07 13.84 8.63
N ALA A 288 17.98 12.57 8.99
CA ALA A 288 16.89 12.06 9.81
C ALA A 288 16.94 12.66 11.22
N PRO A 289 15.81 13.06 11.81
CA PRO A 289 15.79 13.58 13.17
C PRO A 289 16.13 12.47 14.17
N LYS A 290 16.96 12.77 15.16
CA LYS A 290 17.22 11.85 16.28
C LYS A 290 16.03 11.85 17.23
N LEU A 291 15.35 10.69 17.29
CA LEU A 291 14.12 10.49 18.06
C LEU A 291 14.28 9.45 19.16
N TRP A 292 15.22 8.51 19.00
CA TRP A 292 15.53 7.48 19.98
C TRP A 292 16.99 7.60 20.41
N THR A 293 17.20 8.28 21.53
CA THR A 293 18.54 8.67 22.00
C THR A 293 19.25 7.51 22.74
N ALA A 294 20.55 7.61 22.92
CA ALA A 294 21.35 6.56 23.57
C ALA A 294 20.88 6.26 25.00
N ASP A 295 20.43 7.28 25.76
CA ASP A 295 19.87 7.08 27.09
C ASP A 295 18.55 6.29 27.07
N MET A 296 17.70 6.47 26.05
CA MET A 296 16.49 5.65 25.87
C MET A 296 16.85 4.19 25.53
N VAL A 297 17.88 3.95 24.71
CA VAL A 297 18.39 2.60 24.45
C VAL A 297 18.84 1.94 25.74
N ALA A 298 19.56 2.68 26.60
CA ALA A 298 20.02 2.19 27.90
C ALA A 298 18.87 1.83 28.87
N LEU A 299 17.70 2.46 28.73
CA LEU A 299 16.50 2.17 29.52
C LEU A 299 15.72 0.94 29.01
N MET A 300 15.95 0.49 27.77
CA MET A 300 15.27 -0.69 27.23
C MET A 300 15.78 -1.99 27.87
N LYS A 301 14.92 -3.01 27.81
CA LYS A 301 15.26 -4.35 28.33
C LYS A 301 16.32 -5.03 27.42
N PRO A 302 17.22 -5.84 27.97
CA PRO A 302 18.10 -6.69 27.19
C PRO A 302 17.29 -7.57 26.22
N GLY A 303 17.79 -7.70 24.97
CA GLY A 303 17.11 -8.45 23.91
C GLY A 303 15.98 -7.69 23.21
N SER A 304 15.73 -6.43 23.57
CA SER A 304 14.86 -5.53 22.80
C SER A 304 15.49 -5.22 21.44
N VAL A 305 14.66 -4.88 20.45
CA VAL A 305 15.10 -4.65 19.07
C VAL A 305 14.66 -3.28 18.59
N ILE A 306 15.55 -2.56 17.92
CA ILE A 306 15.28 -1.31 17.23
C ILE A 306 15.53 -1.51 15.75
N ILE A 307 14.56 -1.22 14.91
CA ILE A 307 14.68 -1.19 13.45
C ILE A 307 14.58 0.25 12.98
N ASP A 308 15.63 0.73 12.38
CA ASP A 308 15.71 2.12 11.91
C ASP A 308 15.66 2.18 10.39
N LEU A 309 14.49 2.51 9.85
CA LEU A 309 14.28 2.67 8.40
C LEU A 309 14.85 3.99 7.85
N ALA A 310 15.31 4.87 8.72
CA ALA A 310 15.94 6.13 8.35
C ALA A 310 17.47 6.05 8.29
N ALA A 311 18.06 4.86 8.42
CA ALA A 311 19.51 4.66 8.52
C ALA A 311 20.31 5.26 7.36
N GLU A 312 19.77 5.23 6.13
CA GLU A 312 20.39 5.83 4.93
C GLU A 312 20.59 7.36 5.08
N ARG A 313 19.84 8.01 5.98
CA ARG A 313 19.90 9.45 6.28
C ARG A 313 20.41 9.73 7.70
N GLY A 314 21.30 8.91 8.20
CA GLY A 314 21.90 9.05 9.52
C GLY A 314 21.11 8.42 10.67
N GLY A 315 19.90 7.92 10.40
CA GLY A 315 19.05 7.19 11.36
C GLY A 315 18.34 8.05 12.39
N ASN A 316 17.22 7.55 12.89
CA ASN A 316 16.44 8.15 13.99
C ASN A 316 16.94 7.72 15.37
N CYS A 317 17.71 6.64 15.47
CA CYS A 317 18.35 6.20 16.71
C CYS A 317 19.82 6.64 16.75
N ASP A 318 20.30 7.04 17.92
CA ASP A 318 21.69 7.47 18.07
C ASP A 318 22.71 6.36 17.78
N LEU A 319 22.35 5.10 18.09
CA LEU A 319 23.22 3.94 17.90
C LEU A 319 23.07 3.29 16.51
N THR A 320 22.31 3.88 15.61
CA THR A 320 22.14 3.36 14.25
C THR A 320 23.43 3.54 13.46
N VAL A 321 23.92 2.43 12.90
CA VAL A 321 24.97 2.40 11.88
C VAL A 321 24.36 1.87 10.59
N ALA A 322 24.53 2.62 9.50
CA ALA A 322 23.96 2.23 8.22
C ALA A 322 24.51 0.86 7.78
N ASP A 323 23.60 -0.01 7.33
CA ASP A 323 23.88 -1.38 6.87
C ASP A 323 24.40 -2.37 7.91
N GLU A 324 24.40 -1.98 9.20
CA GLU A 324 24.89 -2.83 10.27
C GLU A 324 23.79 -3.24 11.25
N ARG A 325 24.10 -4.33 11.96
CA ARG A 325 23.42 -4.80 13.15
C ARG A 325 24.35 -4.58 14.35
N VAL A 326 24.02 -3.63 15.19
CA VAL A 326 24.77 -3.26 16.38
C VAL A 326 24.09 -3.82 17.63
N VAL A 327 24.85 -4.23 18.63
CA VAL A 327 24.33 -4.61 19.95
C VAL A 327 24.88 -3.64 20.97
N SER A 328 24.01 -2.97 21.71
CA SER A 328 24.39 -2.04 22.77
C SER A 328 24.96 -2.75 24.00
N GLU A 329 25.59 -2.01 24.90
CA GLU A 329 26.16 -2.56 26.14
C GLU A 329 25.14 -3.28 27.04
N ASN A 330 23.89 -2.81 27.06
CA ASN A 330 22.79 -3.44 27.78
C ASN A 330 22.07 -4.56 26.98
N GLY A 331 22.60 -4.95 25.80
CA GLY A 331 22.07 -6.06 25.00
C GLY A 331 20.88 -5.72 24.12
N VAL A 332 20.59 -4.45 23.82
CA VAL A 332 19.59 -4.02 22.83
C VAL A 332 20.19 -4.13 21.43
N ILE A 333 19.42 -4.69 20.51
CA ILE A 333 19.83 -4.90 19.12
C ILE A 333 19.31 -3.74 18.27
N VAL A 334 20.21 -3.03 17.60
CA VAL A 334 19.88 -1.92 16.69
C VAL A 334 20.23 -2.33 15.26
N ILE A 335 19.26 -2.25 14.36
CA ILE A 335 19.38 -2.66 12.96
C ILE A 335 19.16 -1.46 12.07
N GLY A 336 20.21 -1.06 11.35
CA GLY A 336 20.25 0.07 10.43
C GLY A 336 20.35 -0.35 8.96
N TYR A 337 19.71 -1.45 8.55
CA TYR A 337 19.77 -1.88 7.15
C TYR A 337 19.10 -0.86 6.22
N THR A 338 19.71 -0.63 5.05
CA THR A 338 19.19 0.31 4.04
C THR A 338 18.52 -0.40 2.86
N ASP A 339 18.57 -1.74 2.85
CA ASP A 339 18.16 -2.61 1.75
C ASP A 339 16.82 -3.35 1.99
N PHE A 340 15.97 -2.89 2.91
CA PHE A 340 14.71 -3.58 3.28
C PHE A 340 13.85 -4.00 2.07
N PRO A 341 13.60 -3.16 1.06
CA PRO A 341 12.86 -3.59 -0.12
C PRO A 341 13.59 -4.67 -0.93
N SER A 342 14.92 -4.60 -1.00
CA SER A 342 15.75 -5.57 -1.71
C SER A 342 15.74 -6.95 -1.04
N ARG A 343 15.54 -7.01 0.29
CA ARG A 343 15.36 -8.26 1.06
C ARG A 343 14.05 -8.99 0.76
N MET A 344 13.16 -8.37 -0.01
CA MET A 344 11.93 -8.97 -0.57
C MET A 344 11.92 -8.79 -2.09
N ALA A 345 13.01 -9.19 -2.74
CA ALA A 345 13.32 -8.87 -4.12
C ALA A 345 12.20 -9.21 -5.11
N ALA A 346 11.60 -10.40 -5.01
CA ALA A 346 10.51 -10.82 -5.91
C ALA A 346 9.29 -9.89 -5.82
N GLN A 347 8.81 -9.64 -4.59
CA GLN A 347 7.64 -8.77 -4.36
C GLN A 347 7.93 -7.32 -4.73
N SER A 348 9.10 -6.82 -4.36
CA SER A 348 9.55 -5.46 -4.67
C SER A 348 9.68 -5.24 -6.16
N SER A 349 10.27 -6.21 -6.89
CA SER A 349 10.40 -6.14 -8.35
C SER A 349 9.03 -6.14 -9.02
N THR A 350 8.08 -6.95 -8.55
CA THR A 350 6.71 -6.99 -9.08
C THR A 350 6.01 -5.63 -8.90
N LEU A 351 6.12 -5.01 -7.73
CA LEU A 351 5.49 -3.69 -7.50
C LEU A 351 6.21 -2.58 -8.29
N TYR A 352 7.54 -2.55 -8.24
CA TYR A 352 8.32 -1.53 -8.94
C TYR A 352 8.13 -1.59 -10.46
N SER A 353 8.23 -2.79 -11.05
CA SER A 353 7.98 -2.97 -12.48
C SER A 353 6.55 -2.61 -12.89
N THR A 354 5.58 -2.80 -11.98
CA THR A 354 4.20 -2.33 -12.20
C THR A 354 4.11 -0.81 -12.18
N ASN A 355 4.83 -0.12 -11.28
CA ASN A 355 4.92 1.34 -11.29
C ASN A 355 5.53 1.86 -12.60
N ILE A 356 6.64 1.24 -13.08
CA ILE A 356 7.26 1.57 -14.38
C ILE A 356 6.27 1.33 -15.53
N ARG A 357 5.57 0.20 -15.55
CA ARG A 357 4.56 -0.10 -16.57
C ARG A 357 3.46 0.98 -16.61
N HIS A 358 3.03 1.49 -15.46
CA HIS A 358 2.07 2.59 -15.43
C HIS A 358 2.65 3.90 -15.97
N MET A 359 3.91 4.21 -15.67
CA MET A 359 4.61 5.34 -16.25
C MET A 359 4.70 5.19 -17.77
N MET A 360 5.10 4.02 -18.26
CA MET A 360 5.16 3.72 -19.69
C MET A 360 3.77 3.80 -20.36
N THR A 361 2.70 3.43 -19.66
CA THR A 361 1.34 3.58 -20.19
C THR A 361 0.96 5.03 -20.41
N ASP A 362 1.33 5.92 -19.48
CA ASP A 362 1.07 7.36 -19.61
C ASP A 362 1.99 8.01 -20.66
N LEU A 363 3.21 7.47 -20.87
CA LEU A 363 4.13 7.86 -21.93
C LEU A 363 3.73 7.31 -23.32
N THR A 364 2.77 6.40 -23.39
CA THR A 364 2.35 5.74 -24.66
C THR A 364 0.84 5.83 -24.81
N PRO A 365 0.29 7.04 -24.99
CA PRO A 365 -1.17 7.24 -25.08
C PRO A 365 -1.82 6.49 -26.25
N GLY A 366 -1.09 6.32 -27.37
CA GLY A 366 -1.54 5.57 -28.54
C GLY A 366 -1.48 4.06 -28.40
N LYS A 367 -0.78 3.54 -27.40
CA LYS A 367 -0.46 2.10 -27.23
C LYS A 367 0.19 1.47 -28.49
N ASP A 368 1.00 2.24 -29.15
CA ASP A 368 1.65 1.99 -30.45
C ASP A 368 3.17 1.82 -30.34
N GLY A 369 3.70 1.77 -29.09
CA GLY A 369 5.12 1.67 -28.83
C GLY A 369 5.89 2.98 -29.02
N ILE A 370 5.20 4.10 -29.17
CA ILE A 370 5.82 5.42 -29.34
C ILE A 370 5.84 6.15 -28.01
N VAL A 371 7.03 6.57 -27.54
CA VAL A 371 7.20 7.35 -26.31
C VAL A 371 6.87 8.82 -26.58
N VAL A 372 5.88 9.35 -25.86
CA VAL A 372 5.46 10.76 -25.93
C VAL A 372 5.76 11.46 -24.61
N HIS A 373 6.77 12.31 -24.59
CA HIS A 373 7.09 13.16 -23.43
C HIS A 373 6.19 14.41 -23.42
N ASN A 374 4.95 14.25 -22.96
CA ASN A 374 4.03 15.38 -22.83
C ASN A 374 4.39 16.23 -21.60
N MET A 375 5.19 17.28 -21.82
CA MET A 375 5.63 18.20 -20.75
C MET A 375 4.52 19.13 -20.22
N GLU A 376 3.32 19.12 -20.80
CA GLU A 376 2.13 19.78 -20.24
C GLU A 376 1.40 18.90 -19.20
N ASP A 377 1.68 17.61 -19.20
CA ASP A 377 1.15 16.67 -18.22
C ASP A 377 1.91 16.78 -16.89
N ASP A 378 1.18 17.04 -15.81
CA ASP A 378 1.76 17.27 -14.46
C ASP A 378 2.61 16.08 -13.97
N VAL A 379 2.25 14.84 -14.33
CA VAL A 379 2.98 13.64 -13.89
C VAL A 379 4.28 13.48 -14.67
N ILE A 380 4.19 13.52 -15.99
CA ILE A 380 5.37 13.35 -16.85
C ILE A 380 6.36 14.49 -16.61
N ARG A 381 5.88 15.74 -16.61
CA ARG A 381 6.70 16.91 -16.31
C ARG A 381 7.34 16.86 -14.94
N GLY A 382 6.55 16.45 -13.91
CA GLY A 382 7.02 16.35 -12.52
C GLY A 382 8.11 15.31 -12.33
N ALA A 383 8.03 14.19 -13.07
CA ALA A 383 9.00 13.11 -13.02
C ALA A 383 10.21 13.30 -13.95
N THR A 384 10.12 14.20 -14.96
CA THR A 384 11.20 14.41 -15.93
C THR A 384 12.28 15.33 -15.36
N VAL A 385 13.53 14.86 -15.36
CA VAL A 385 14.72 15.57 -14.86
C VAL A 385 15.53 16.22 -15.97
N THR A 386 15.69 15.51 -17.10
CA THR A 386 16.29 16.04 -18.33
C THR A 386 15.43 15.66 -19.51
N PHE A 387 15.28 16.58 -20.46
CA PHE A 387 14.52 16.35 -21.69
C PHE A 387 15.11 17.18 -22.85
N ALA A 388 15.29 16.54 -23.99
CA ALA A 388 15.80 17.18 -25.24
C ALA A 388 17.08 18.03 -25.04
N GLY A 389 17.99 17.56 -24.19
CA GLY A 389 19.26 18.24 -23.90
C GLY A 389 19.14 19.38 -22.88
N GLU A 390 18.00 19.58 -22.26
CA GLU A 390 17.78 20.57 -21.20
C GLU A 390 17.49 19.94 -19.85
N ILE A 391 17.88 20.62 -18.75
CA ILE A 391 17.50 20.24 -17.39
C ILE A 391 16.14 20.83 -17.09
N THR A 392 15.18 19.95 -16.73
CA THR A 392 13.81 20.34 -16.36
C THR A 392 13.57 20.29 -14.85
N TYR A 393 14.57 19.89 -14.07
CA TYR A 393 14.58 19.87 -12.61
C TYR A 393 15.08 21.22 -12.04
N PRO A 394 14.49 21.80 -10.96
CA PRO A 394 13.29 21.29 -10.28
C PRO A 394 12.01 21.55 -11.08
N PRO A 395 11.04 20.62 -11.03
CA PRO A 395 9.77 20.81 -11.75
C PRO A 395 8.96 21.95 -11.12
N PRO A 396 8.16 22.68 -11.90
CA PRO A 396 7.19 23.62 -11.35
C PRO A 396 6.13 22.87 -10.51
N PRO A 397 5.48 23.55 -9.55
CA PRO A 397 4.43 22.92 -8.76
C PRO A 397 3.31 22.40 -9.65
N PRO A 398 2.68 21.24 -9.28
CA PRO A 398 1.59 20.67 -10.06
C PRO A 398 0.42 21.65 -10.19
N LYS A 399 -0.22 21.70 -11.35
CA LYS A 399 -1.43 22.50 -11.59
C LYS A 399 -2.62 22.02 -10.76
N ILE A 400 -2.64 20.70 -10.44
CA ILE A 400 -3.65 20.05 -9.60
C ILE A 400 -3.11 19.99 -8.17
N LYS A 401 -3.93 20.40 -7.19
CA LYS A 401 -3.53 20.32 -5.77
C LYS A 401 -3.17 18.89 -5.39
N ALA A 402 -2.06 18.75 -4.66
CA ALA A 402 -1.68 17.47 -4.06
C ALA A 402 -2.84 16.88 -3.23
N ILE A 403 -2.87 15.55 -3.11
CA ILE A 403 -3.85 14.87 -2.25
C ILE A 403 -3.63 15.43 -0.85
N ALA A 404 -4.51 16.34 -0.41
CA ALA A 404 -4.59 16.70 0.98
C ALA A 404 -5.00 15.43 1.73
N ALA A 405 -4.29 15.06 2.80
CA ALA A 405 -4.83 14.15 3.79
C ALA A 405 -6.25 14.62 4.08
N GLN A 406 -7.23 13.70 4.04
CA GLN A 406 -8.64 14.08 4.21
C GLN A 406 -8.74 15.02 5.40
N LYS A 407 -9.28 16.23 5.17
CA LYS A 407 -9.51 17.17 6.29
C LYS A 407 -10.22 16.40 7.38
N PRO A 408 -9.76 16.45 8.63
CA PRO A 408 -10.50 15.89 9.73
C PRO A 408 -11.91 16.47 9.66
N LYS A 409 -12.92 15.64 9.71
CA LYS A 409 -14.27 16.11 10.02
C LYS A 409 -14.11 16.97 11.27
N GLU A 410 -14.64 18.21 11.23
CA GLU A 410 -14.61 19.11 12.40
C GLU A 410 -14.83 18.29 13.67
N LYS A 411 -13.82 18.25 14.54
CA LYS A 411 -13.93 17.56 15.82
C LYS A 411 -15.15 18.13 16.51
N ALA A 412 -16.19 17.32 16.63
CA ALA A 412 -17.25 17.61 17.57
C ALA A 412 -16.54 17.85 18.92
N LYS A 413 -16.83 19.02 19.53
CA LYS A 413 -16.30 19.49 20.79
C LYS A 413 -16.04 18.32 21.73
N GLU A 414 -14.80 18.11 22.18
CA GLU A 414 -14.48 17.02 23.10
C GLU A 414 -15.41 17.11 24.29
N LEU A 415 -16.30 16.12 24.38
CA LEU A 415 -17.22 15.99 25.48
C LEU A 415 -16.43 15.67 26.75
N THR A 416 -16.72 16.34 27.83
CA THR A 416 -16.15 16.00 29.13
C THR A 416 -16.40 14.53 29.49
N PRO A 417 -15.60 13.90 30.34
CA PRO A 417 -15.81 12.51 30.75
C PRO A 417 -17.24 12.24 31.25
N GLU A 418 -17.88 13.23 31.88
CA GLU A 418 -19.27 13.18 32.31
C GLU A 418 -20.25 13.24 31.14
N GLU A 419 -20.01 14.08 30.13
CA GLU A 419 -20.81 14.16 28.91
C GLU A 419 -20.66 12.92 28.04
N LYS A 420 -19.45 12.30 27.95
CA LYS A 420 -19.24 11.00 27.29
C LYS A 420 -20.06 9.91 27.97
N ARG A 421 -19.99 9.79 29.29
CA ARG A 421 -20.82 8.84 30.06
C ARG A 421 -22.32 9.10 29.89
N ALA A 422 -22.76 10.35 29.96
CA ALA A 422 -24.15 10.70 29.73
C ALA A 422 -24.63 10.32 28.33
N ARG A 423 -23.78 10.53 27.31
CA ARG A 423 -24.09 10.16 25.92
C ARG A 423 -24.10 8.64 25.70
N GLU A 424 -23.19 7.91 26.31
CA GLU A 424 -23.19 6.44 26.29
C GLU A 424 -24.44 5.87 26.99
N VAL A 425 -24.81 6.40 28.13
CA VAL A 425 -26.03 6.02 28.84
C VAL A 425 -27.29 6.38 28.05
N ALA A 426 -27.31 7.54 27.39
CA ALA A 426 -28.42 7.95 26.53
C ALA A 426 -28.50 7.07 25.28
N ALA A 427 -27.37 6.77 24.64
CA ALA A 427 -27.30 5.86 23.49
C ALA A 427 -27.75 4.43 23.87
N PHE A 428 -27.28 3.92 25.00
CA PHE A 428 -27.70 2.62 25.52
C PHE A 428 -29.21 2.59 25.82
N LYS A 429 -29.75 3.63 26.47
CA LYS A 429 -31.20 3.75 26.71
C LYS A 429 -32.01 3.82 25.40
N ALA A 430 -31.52 4.58 24.42
CA ALA A 430 -32.17 4.67 23.11
C ALA A 430 -32.14 3.32 22.37
N GLN A 431 -31.01 2.63 22.39
CA GLN A 431 -30.86 1.30 21.80
C GLN A 431 -31.78 0.27 22.49
N THR A 432 -31.81 0.24 23.82
CA THR A 432 -32.68 -0.64 24.60
C THR A 432 -34.15 -0.35 24.34
N ARG A 433 -34.53 0.93 24.25
CA ARG A 433 -35.90 1.34 23.90
C ARG A 433 -36.28 0.87 22.50
N ASN A 434 -35.41 1.05 21.52
CA ASN A 434 -35.67 0.62 20.13
C ASN A 434 -35.77 -0.90 20.04
N GLN A 435 -34.94 -1.63 20.76
CA GLN A 435 -35.03 -3.10 20.87
C GLN A 435 -36.34 -3.55 21.55
N ALA A 436 -36.76 -2.87 22.61
CA ALA A 436 -38.02 -3.15 23.29
C ALA A 436 -39.24 -2.90 22.39
N ILE A 437 -39.21 -1.81 21.62
CA ILE A 437 -40.27 -1.50 20.64
C ILE A 437 -40.32 -2.57 19.53
N LEU A 438 -39.14 -2.95 19.01
CA LEU A 438 -39.07 -3.98 17.95
C LEU A 438 -39.61 -5.32 18.46
N LEU A 439 -39.24 -5.72 19.68
CA LEU A 439 -39.75 -6.94 20.34
C LEU A 439 -41.25 -6.87 20.59
N ALA A 440 -41.77 -5.73 21.04
CA ALA A 440 -43.22 -5.54 21.24
C ALA A 440 -43.97 -5.66 19.91
N VAL A 441 -43.50 -5.02 18.85
CA VAL A 441 -44.10 -5.11 17.51
C VAL A 441 -44.05 -6.55 16.98
N ALA A 442 -42.90 -7.22 17.11
CA ALA A 442 -42.74 -8.61 16.69
C ALA A 442 -43.69 -9.55 17.48
N THR A 443 -43.86 -9.33 18.78
CA THR A 443 -44.77 -10.10 19.63
C THR A 443 -46.24 -9.90 19.21
N VAL A 444 -46.66 -8.65 18.96
CA VAL A 444 -47.99 -8.34 18.49
C VAL A 444 -48.25 -9.00 17.12
N LEU A 445 -47.32 -8.93 16.19
CA LEU A 445 -47.43 -9.60 14.89
C LEU A 445 -47.54 -11.13 15.04
N LEU A 446 -46.75 -11.73 15.91
CA LEU A 446 -46.80 -13.16 16.22
C LEU A 446 -48.14 -13.57 16.82
N LEU A 447 -48.73 -12.76 17.70
CA LEU A 447 -50.04 -13.00 18.29
C LEU A 447 -51.16 -12.90 17.25
N ILE A 448 -51.11 -11.92 16.34
CA ILE A 448 -52.04 -11.76 15.23
C ILE A 448 -51.96 -12.98 14.31
N VAL A 449 -50.78 -13.37 13.89
CA VAL A 449 -50.57 -14.56 13.05
C VAL A 449 -51.08 -15.81 13.77
N GLY A 450 -50.77 -15.97 15.06
CA GLY A 450 -51.25 -17.10 15.87
C GLY A 450 -52.79 -17.17 16.02
N ALA A 451 -53.46 -16.01 16.04
CA ALA A 451 -54.93 -15.94 16.18
C ALA A 451 -55.69 -16.23 14.88
N TYR A 452 -55.11 -15.87 13.72
CA TYR A 452 -55.85 -15.91 12.44
C TYR A 452 -55.28 -16.93 11.44
N ALA A 453 -54.07 -17.47 11.65
CA ALA A 453 -53.47 -18.40 10.70
C ALA A 453 -54.00 -19.84 10.88
N PRO A 454 -54.15 -20.61 9.80
CA PRO A 454 -54.46 -22.03 9.86
C PRO A 454 -53.42 -22.85 10.64
N ALA A 455 -53.83 -23.93 11.32
CA ALA A 455 -52.93 -24.77 12.11
C ALA A 455 -51.78 -25.37 11.28
N SER A 456 -52.01 -25.69 10.01
CA SER A 456 -50.97 -26.17 9.08
C SER A 456 -49.90 -25.12 8.78
N PHE A 457 -50.29 -23.84 8.69
CA PHE A 457 -49.35 -22.73 8.52
C PHE A 457 -48.52 -22.53 9.81
N MET A 458 -49.16 -22.56 10.96
CA MET A 458 -48.46 -22.34 12.25
C MET A 458 -47.34 -23.34 12.50
N SER A 459 -47.53 -24.62 12.16
CA SER A 459 -46.48 -25.63 12.32
C SER A 459 -45.23 -25.32 11.49
N HIS A 460 -45.42 -24.89 10.23
CA HIS A 460 -44.30 -24.50 9.35
C HIS A 460 -43.68 -23.16 9.78
N PHE A 461 -44.52 -22.21 10.23
CA PHE A 461 -44.06 -20.89 10.66
C PHE A 461 -43.19 -20.94 11.93
N VAL A 462 -43.55 -21.79 12.90
CA VAL A 462 -42.73 -21.97 14.11
C VAL A 462 -41.37 -22.55 13.75
N VAL A 463 -41.30 -23.54 12.85
CA VAL A 463 -40.04 -24.10 12.37
C VAL A 463 -39.20 -23.07 11.65
N PHE A 464 -39.84 -22.22 10.82
CA PHE A 464 -39.16 -21.14 10.10
C PHE A 464 -38.54 -20.11 11.06
N VAL A 465 -39.30 -19.61 12.04
CA VAL A 465 -38.85 -18.64 13.03
C VAL A 465 -37.70 -19.22 13.86
N LEU A 466 -37.83 -20.47 14.30
CA LEU A 466 -36.78 -21.16 15.06
C LEU A 466 -35.50 -21.32 14.23
N SER A 467 -35.63 -21.70 12.96
CA SER A 467 -34.50 -21.83 12.04
C SER A 467 -33.80 -20.48 11.78
N CYS A 468 -34.55 -19.38 11.64
CA CYS A 468 -33.99 -18.04 11.53
C CYS A 468 -33.20 -17.64 12.78
N PHE A 469 -33.74 -17.96 13.97
CA PHE A 469 -33.10 -17.64 15.24
C PHE A 469 -31.78 -18.42 15.43
N ILE A 470 -31.81 -19.73 15.15
CA ILE A 470 -30.61 -20.57 15.21
C ILE A 470 -29.59 -20.12 14.16
N GLY A 471 -30.02 -19.83 12.92
CA GLY A 471 -29.15 -19.36 11.85
C GLY A 471 -28.44 -18.04 12.22
N PHE A 472 -29.18 -17.09 12.80
CA PHE A 472 -28.63 -15.83 13.28
C PHE A 472 -27.56 -16.06 14.37
N GLN A 473 -27.87 -16.90 15.37
CA GLN A 473 -26.97 -17.21 16.47
C GLN A 473 -25.67 -17.88 15.98
N VAL A 474 -25.79 -18.77 14.99
CA VAL A 474 -24.61 -19.45 14.39
C VAL A 474 -23.75 -18.46 13.64
N ILE A 475 -24.34 -17.61 12.77
CA ILE A 475 -23.58 -16.67 11.95
C ILE A 475 -22.89 -15.59 12.79
N TRP A 476 -23.53 -15.12 13.86
CA TRP A 476 -22.98 -14.09 14.74
C TRP A 476 -21.67 -14.49 15.40
N ASN A 477 -21.47 -15.78 15.64
CA ASN A 477 -20.27 -16.32 16.28
C ASN A 477 -19.16 -16.77 15.29
N VAL A 478 -19.36 -16.55 13.97
CA VAL A 478 -18.37 -16.90 12.95
C VAL A 478 -17.38 -15.74 12.79
N SER A 479 -16.08 -16.04 12.73
CA SER A 479 -15.04 -15.03 12.47
C SER A 479 -15.24 -14.34 11.12
N HIS A 480 -14.92 -13.04 11.04
CA HIS A 480 -15.09 -12.22 9.83
C HIS A 480 -14.40 -12.79 8.58
N SER A 481 -13.29 -13.49 8.76
CA SER A 481 -12.56 -14.16 7.66
C SER A 481 -13.32 -15.29 6.99
N LEU A 482 -14.31 -15.89 7.69
CA LEU A 482 -15.13 -16.99 7.18
C LEU A 482 -16.49 -16.53 6.65
N HIS A 483 -16.86 -15.25 6.81
CA HIS A 483 -18.14 -14.73 6.32
C HIS A 483 -18.28 -14.85 4.80
N THR A 484 -17.24 -14.55 4.04
CA THR A 484 -17.29 -14.60 2.58
C THR A 484 -17.45 -16.02 2.01
N PRO A 485 -16.70 -17.04 2.48
CA PRO A 485 -16.97 -18.43 2.10
C PRO A 485 -18.36 -18.91 2.51
N LEU A 486 -18.85 -18.49 3.69
CA LEU A 486 -20.17 -18.87 4.19
C LEU A 486 -21.30 -18.27 3.34
N MET A 487 -21.15 -17.03 2.86
CA MET A 487 -22.11 -16.40 1.93
C MET A 487 -22.29 -17.21 0.64
N ALA A 488 -21.25 -17.89 0.16
CA ALA A 488 -21.36 -18.74 -1.02
C ALA A 488 -22.16 -20.03 -0.74
N VAL A 489 -22.04 -20.60 0.44
CA VAL A 489 -22.79 -21.81 0.84
C VAL A 489 -24.28 -21.48 1.01
N THR A 490 -24.64 -20.27 1.47
CA THR A 490 -26.04 -19.84 1.59
C THR A 490 -26.75 -19.71 0.23
N ASN A 491 -26.03 -19.68 -0.88
CA ASN A 491 -26.61 -19.72 -2.23
C ASN A 491 -27.35 -21.04 -2.52
N ALA A 492 -27.07 -22.11 -1.78
CA ALA A 492 -27.86 -23.36 -1.84
C ALA A 492 -29.32 -23.13 -1.44
N ILE A 493 -29.60 -22.18 -0.53
CA ILE A 493 -30.97 -21.79 -0.12
C ILE A 493 -31.70 -21.15 -1.30
N SER A 494 -31.03 -20.33 -2.09
CA SER A 494 -31.61 -19.73 -3.31
C SER A 494 -32.01 -20.81 -4.34
N GLY A 495 -31.33 -21.96 -4.36
CA GLY A 495 -31.71 -23.12 -5.17
C GLY A 495 -33.07 -23.71 -4.76
N ILE A 496 -33.34 -23.77 -3.45
CA ILE A 496 -34.65 -24.22 -2.92
C ILE A 496 -35.75 -23.23 -3.29
N VAL A 497 -35.46 -21.92 -3.25
CA VAL A 497 -36.41 -20.87 -3.69
C VAL A 497 -36.78 -21.03 -5.17
N ILE A 498 -35.78 -21.34 -6.04
CA ILE A 498 -36.04 -21.62 -7.46
C ILE A 498 -36.97 -22.82 -7.62
N LEU A 499 -36.72 -23.91 -6.89
CA LEU A 499 -37.58 -25.10 -6.97
C LEU A 499 -39.02 -24.78 -6.56
N GLY A 500 -39.23 -24.05 -5.47
CA GLY A 500 -40.55 -23.61 -5.02
C GLY A 500 -41.24 -22.69 -6.03
N ALA A 501 -40.49 -21.76 -6.63
CA ALA A 501 -41.03 -20.84 -7.64
C ALA A 501 -41.41 -21.58 -8.96
N LEU A 502 -40.61 -22.54 -9.41
CA LEU A 502 -40.92 -23.37 -10.59
C LEU A 502 -42.21 -24.14 -10.43
N LEU A 503 -42.51 -24.66 -9.23
CA LEU A 503 -43.77 -25.34 -8.95
C LEU A 503 -44.99 -24.41 -9.07
N GLN A 504 -44.80 -23.11 -8.87
CA GLN A 504 -45.86 -22.10 -8.96
C GLN A 504 -46.08 -21.58 -10.39
N ILE A 505 -45.13 -21.78 -11.31
CA ILE A 505 -45.26 -21.37 -12.73
C ILE A 505 -46.42 -22.10 -13.41
N GLY A 506 -46.79 -23.30 -12.96
CA GLY A 506 -47.96 -24.05 -13.44
C GLY A 506 -49.31 -23.58 -12.89
N SER A 507 -49.38 -22.50 -12.10
CA SER A 507 -50.60 -21.97 -11.53
C SER A 507 -51.50 -21.36 -12.60
N GLY A 508 -52.81 -21.57 -12.48
CA GLY A 508 -53.81 -20.92 -13.34
C GLY A 508 -53.97 -19.40 -13.11
N ASN A 509 -53.31 -18.86 -12.10
CA ASN A 509 -53.34 -17.42 -11.78
C ASN A 509 -52.12 -16.71 -12.37
N TRP A 510 -52.36 -15.82 -13.35
CA TRP A 510 -51.31 -15.09 -14.07
C TRP A 510 -50.39 -14.25 -13.14
N LEU A 511 -50.93 -13.73 -12.05
CA LEU A 511 -50.18 -12.92 -11.08
C LEU A 511 -49.17 -13.79 -10.30
N VAL A 512 -49.58 -15.02 -9.96
CA VAL A 512 -48.70 -16.01 -9.33
C VAL A 512 -47.59 -16.43 -10.29
N VAL A 513 -47.87 -16.61 -11.57
CA VAL A 513 -46.90 -16.95 -12.59
C VAL A 513 -45.83 -15.85 -12.76
N ILE A 514 -46.27 -14.57 -12.80
CA ILE A 514 -45.32 -13.44 -12.90
C ILE A 514 -44.41 -13.38 -11.66
N LEU A 515 -45.00 -13.47 -10.47
CA LEU A 515 -44.20 -13.43 -9.21
C LEU A 515 -43.23 -14.62 -9.13
N ALA A 516 -43.65 -15.80 -9.55
CA ALA A 516 -42.81 -16.98 -9.63
C ALA A 516 -41.64 -16.80 -10.63
N ALA A 517 -41.92 -16.28 -11.82
CA ALA A 517 -40.89 -15.99 -12.82
C ALA A 517 -39.88 -14.96 -12.33
N LEU A 518 -40.34 -13.91 -11.65
CA LEU A 518 -39.48 -12.89 -11.04
C LEU A 518 -38.59 -13.50 -9.92
N SER A 519 -39.16 -14.39 -9.09
CA SER A 519 -38.44 -15.10 -8.05
C SER A 519 -37.36 -16.02 -8.62
N VAL A 520 -37.66 -16.74 -9.72
CA VAL A 520 -36.67 -17.56 -10.44
C VAL A 520 -35.52 -16.70 -10.97
N LEU A 521 -35.84 -15.54 -11.59
CA LEU A 521 -34.83 -14.62 -12.12
C LEU A 521 -33.89 -14.11 -11.02
N VAL A 522 -34.45 -13.56 -9.92
CA VAL A 522 -33.67 -13.00 -8.81
C VAL A 522 -32.81 -14.08 -8.11
N ALA A 523 -33.39 -15.25 -7.85
CA ALA A 523 -32.67 -16.34 -7.22
C ALA A 523 -31.56 -16.89 -8.13
N THR A 524 -31.76 -16.94 -9.45
CA THR A 524 -30.72 -17.36 -10.42
C THR A 524 -29.56 -16.36 -10.43
N ILE A 525 -29.84 -15.05 -10.44
CA ILE A 525 -28.81 -14.01 -10.36
C ILE A 525 -27.97 -14.19 -9.09
N ASN A 526 -28.62 -14.45 -7.95
CA ASN A 526 -27.94 -14.64 -6.68
C ASN A 526 -27.04 -15.90 -6.69
N ILE A 527 -27.52 -17.02 -7.21
CA ILE A 527 -26.76 -18.27 -7.31
C ILE A 527 -25.54 -18.10 -8.21
N VAL A 528 -25.74 -17.61 -9.43
CA VAL A 528 -24.66 -17.44 -10.42
C VAL A 528 -23.65 -16.40 -9.92
N GLY A 529 -24.12 -15.27 -9.40
CA GLY A 529 -23.26 -14.23 -8.84
C GLY A 529 -22.43 -14.74 -7.67
N GLY A 530 -23.03 -15.47 -6.73
CA GLY A 530 -22.34 -16.04 -5.59
C GLY A 530 -21.27 -17.06 -5.99
N PHE A 531 -21.55 -17.97 -6.92
CA PHE A 531 -20.56 -18.93 -7.43
C PHE A 531 -19.41 -18.25 -8.18
N LEU A 532 -19.69 -17.20 -8.97
CA LEU A 532 -18.64 -16.45 -9.68
C LEU A 532 -17.71 -15.72 -8.70
N VAL A 533 -18.27 -15.09 -7.65
CA VAL A 533 -17.48 -14.43 -6.61
C VAL A 533 -16.60 -15.45 -5.86
N THR A 534 -17.20 -16.59 -5.48
CA THR A 534 -16.46 -17.67 -4.79
C THR A 534 -15.34 -18.22 -5.65
N ARG A 535 -15.60 -18.49 -6.94
CA ARG A 535 -14.58 -18.98 -7.89
C ARG A 535 -13.44 -17.98 -8.04
N ARG A 536 -13.75 -16.68 -8.14
CA ARG A 536 -12.75 -15.61 -8.21
C ARG A 536 -11.91 -15.53 -6.93
N MET A 537 -12.53 -15.71 -5.78
CA MET A 537 -11.86 -15.69 -4.49
C MET A 537 -10.96 -16.93 -4.31
N LEU A 538 -11.47 -18.12 -4.63
CA LEU A 538 -10.68 -19.35 -4.57
C LEU A 538 -9.48 -19.31 -5.54
N ALA A 539 -9.65 -18.69 -6.71
CA ALA A 539 -8.55 -18.48 -7.66
C ALA A 539 -7.43 -17.58 -7.09
N MET A 540 -7.74 -16.65 -6.17
CA MET A 540 -6.72 -15.83 -5.50
C MET A 540 -5.90 -16.62 -4.46
N PHE A 541 -6.41 -17.75 -3.97
CA PHE A 541 -5.72 -18.63 -3.02
C PHE A 541 -5.08 -19.86 -3.69
N GLN A 542 -5.36 -20.13 -4.96
CA GLN A 542 -4.67 -21.17 -5.71
C GLN A 542 -3.33 -20.61 -6.18
N LYS A 543 -2.25 -21.21 -5.69
CA LYS A 543 -0.91 -20.98 -6.24
C LYS A 543 -0.92 -21.46 -7.69
N SER A 544 -0.70 -20.53 -8.61
CA SER A 544 -0.33 -20.84 -10.00
C SER A 544 1.08 -21.41 -10.03
#